data_1bbd1d36f26c68a2ff33a599382ed837
#
_entry.id   1bbd1d36f26c68a2ff33a599382ed837
#
_cell.length_a   1.000
_cell.length_b   1.000
_cell.length_c   1.000
_cell.angle_alpha   90.00
_cell.angle_beta   90.00
_cell.angle_gamma   90.00
#
_symmetry.space_group_name_H-M   'P 1'
#
loop_
_entity.id
_entity.type
_entity.pdbx_description
1 polymer ?
#
loop_
_entity_poly.entity_id
_entity_poly.type
_entity_poly.pdbx_seq_one_letter_code
_entity_poly.pdbx_strand_id
1 'polypeptide(L)'
;MRTVLLFSLIYMMACLSKKIASHINHDCTTVSSEIRNHLTVVDDMWPTNRKHNRCVHYVDCKKRHVCNFCQSIKNNLCKYCDQVTCSKSCPDYKEKVCDRLSKAPYVCNGCDSTRRCPLQKKFYDAKEAQLDYERTLSDSRSGVMITDDELAELDNLISPLIKNGQSIYHITINNSDQINWSSKTLYTYINKGLLQAKPIDMPRAVRRKPKKNKSINHKVDSKCRQGRNFDDYHAYMKEHPDSIVCQIDTVEGKKGGKCILTLCFVTLKFQFGILREHNDSRSVTQAFQYLYSIMDHNLFHLLFDVILTDNGTEFSNPTAIESLDDNGIHPHVFYCEPNRSDQKGSCENDHSNFRRIVPKGTNMDPYTQELIDLIFSHVNSFSRTSLNGHTPYESFRFLYGQDILDLWHIRYIKPNDVILKPFLVNQFFKNEGECHDDVH
;
A
#
# COMPACT_ATOMS: atom_id res chain seq x y z
N MET A 1 -3.85 -27.09 -12.30
CA MET A 1 -3.86 -28.37 -11.54
C MET A 1 -4.60 -29.50 -12.25
N ARG A 2 -5.88 -29.41 -12.64
CA ARG A 2 -6.60 -30.46 -13.38
C ARG A 2 -5.95 -30.85 -14.72
N THR A 3 -5.46 -29.89 -15.48
CA THR A 3 -4.86 -30.11 -16.83
C THR A 3 -3.56 -30.88 -16.76
N VAL A 4 -2.70 -30.62 -15.78
CA VAL A 4 -1.37 -31.26 -15.61
C VAL A 4 -1.51 -32.70 -15.14
N LEU A 5 -2.45 -33.01 -14.26
CA LEU A 5 -2.75 -34.39 -13.83
C LEU A 5 -3.34 -35.25 -14.98
N LEU A 6 -4.15 -34.65 -15.85
CA LEU A 6 -4.65 -35.31 -17.04
C LEU A 6 -3.52 -35.64 -18.05
N PHE A 7 -2.55 -34.75 -18.19
CA PHE A 7 -1.33 -34.94 -19.01
C PHE A 7 -0.59 -36.21 -18.59
N SER A 8 -0.38 -36.41 -17.29
CA SER A 8 0.33 -37.57 -16.75
C SER A 8 -0.39 -38.89 -17.03
N LEU A 9 -1.72 -38.92 -16.84
CA LEU A 9 -2.55 -40.10 -17.04
C LEU A 9 -2.68 -40.52 -18.52
N ILE A 10 -2.87 -39.55 -19.42
CA ILE A 10 -3.05 -39.82 -20.85
C ILE A 10 -1.67 -40.19 -21.49
N TYR A 11 -0.59 -39.67 -20.95
CA TYR A 11 0.74 -39.94 -21.43
C TYR A 11 1.24 -41.35 -21.10
N MET A 12 0.85 -41.91 -19.97
CA MET A 12 1.08 -43.31 -19.61
C MET A 12 0.47 -44.31 -20.60
N MET A 13 -0.53 -43.90 -21.41
CA MET A 13 -1.25 -44.72 -22.34
C MET A 13 -0.72 -44.62 -23.80
N ALA A 14 0.51 -44.18 -24.02
CA ALA A 14 1.15 -44.09 -25.33
C ALA A 14 0.36 -43.33 -26.43
N CYS A 15 -0.38 -42.31 -26.05
CA CYS A 15 -1.14 -41.47 -26.97
C CYS A 15 -0.26 -40.51 -27.77
N LEU A 16 -0.52 -40.36 -29.06
CA LEU A 16 0.09 -39.35 -29.93
C LEU A 16 -0.31 -37.94 -29.43
N SER A 17 0.65 -36.96 -29.59
CA SER A 17 0.43 -35.57 -29.18
C SER A 17 -0.90 -34.96 -29.63
N LYS A 18 -1.39 -35.35 -30.80
CA LYS A 18 -2.73 -34.94 -31.30
C LYS A 18 -3.89 -35.41 -30.45
N LYS A 19 -3.84 -36.64 -29.91
CA LYS A 19 -4.92 -37.17 -29.05
C LYS A 19 -4.89 -36.50 -27.69
N ILE A 20 -3.71 -36.19 -27.16
CA ILE A 20 -3.56 -35.43 -25.93
C ILE A 20 -4.12 -34.01 -26.11
N ALA A 21 -3.72 -33.34 -27.19
CA ALA A 21 -4.16 -31.99 -27.54
C ALA A 21 -5.69 -31.88 -27.63
N SER A 22 -6.34 -32.83 -28.33
CA SER A 22 -7.77 -32.86 -28.46
C SER A 22 -8.48 -33.11 -27.11
N HIS A 23 -7.86 -33.92 -26.24
CA HIS A 23 -8.46 -34.23 -24.92
C HIS A 23 -8.40 -33.09 -23.94
N ILE A 24 -7.33 -32.26 -24.01
CA ILE A 24 -7.16 -31.08 -23.15
C ILE A 24 -7.62 -29.78 -23.80
N ASN A 25 -8.17 -29.87 -25.04
CA ASN A 25 -8.61 -28.72 -25.84
C ASN A 25 -7.53 -27.67 -26.08
N HIS A 26 -6.31 -28.13 -26.43
CA HIS A 26 -5.16 -27.31 -26.78
C HIS A 26 -4.59 -27.71 -28.13
N ASP A 27 -3.78 -26.81 -28.73
CA ASP A 27 -3.08 -27.11 -29.96
C ASP A 27 -1.95 -28.14 -29.75
N CYS A 28 -1.72 -29.01 -30.76
CA CYS A 28 -0.68 -30.04 -30.68
C CYS A 28 0.75 -29.44 -30.59
N THR A 29 0.96 -28.23 -31.11
CA THR A 29 2.26 -27.54 -31.03
C THR A 29 2.54 -27.11 -29.61
N THR A 30 1.52 -26.63 -28.87
CA THR A 30 1.59 -26.29 -27.43
C THR A 30 1.99 -27.50 -26.61
N VAL A 31 1.33 -28.64 -26.84
CA VAL A 31 1.67 -29.91 -26.16
C VAL A 31 3.11 -30.34 -26.47
N SER A 32 3.52 -30.21 -27.71
CA SER A 32 4.88 -30.59 -28.13
C SER A 32 5.96 -29.66 -27.57
N SER A 33 5.65 -28.38 -27.39
CA SER A 33 6.53 -27.40 -26.78
C SER A 33 6.65 -27.64 -25.25
N GLU A 34 5.54 -27.88 -24.58
CA GLU A 34 5.52 -28.24 -23.17
C GLU A 34 6.40 -29.46 -22.89
N ILE A 35 6.20 -30.53 -23.64
CA ILE A 35 6.99 -31.76 -23.47
C ILE A 35 8.48 -31.50 -23.70
N ARG A 36 8.85 -30.72 -24.73
CA ARG A 36 10.27 -30.47 -25.08
C ARG A 36 10.94 -29.56 -24.04
N ASN A 37 10.22 -28.64 -23.47
CA ASN A 37 10.78 -27.69 -22.50
C ASN A 37 11.01 -28.32 -21.12
N HIS A 38 10.25 -29.35 -20.77
CA HIS A 38 10.29 -29.99 -19.44
C HIS A 38 10.73 -31.48 -19.53
N LEU A 39 11.81 -31.73 -20.29
CA LEU A 39 12.38 -33.07 -20.40
C LEU A 39 13.31 -33.37 -19.27
N THR A 40 13.10 -34.49 -18.57
CA THR A 40 14.08 -35.05 -17.65
C THR A 40 14.95 -36.06 -18.37
N VAL A 41 16.25 -35.82 -18.40
CA VAL A 41 17.25 -36.70 -19.03
C VAL A 41 17.77 -37.67 -17.97
N VAL A 42 17.66 -38.98 -18.26
CA VAL A 42 18.17 -40.02 -17.38
C VAL A 42 19.37 -40.68 -18.08
N ASP A 43 20.56 -40.44 -17.55
CA ASP A 43 21.81 -40.91 -18.12
C ASP A 43 22.20 -42.33 -17.70
N ASP A 44 21.83 -42.79 -16.54
CA ASP A 44 22.35 -44.02 -15.98
C ASP A 44 21.30 -44.96 -15.37
N MET A 45 20.87 -45.94 -16.18
CA MET A 45 20.28 -47.18 -15.64
C MET A 45 21.16 -48.42 -15.80
N TRP A 46 22.41 -48.27 -16.36
CA TRP A 46 23.26 -49.42 -16.62
C TRP A 46 24.72 -49.21 -16.18
N PRO A 47 25.42 -50.28 -15.78
CA PRO A 47 26.83 -50.20 -15.45
C PRO A 47 27.69 -49.58 -16.54
N THR A 48 28.76 -48.90 -16.15
CA THR A 48 29.68 -48.13 -17.00
C THR A 48 30.23 -48.90 -18.17
N ASN A 49 30.35 -50.23 -18.09
CA ASN A 49 30.88 -51.10 -19.15
C ASN A 49 29.97 -51.22 -20.41
N ARG A 50 28.75 -50.77 -20.39
CA ARG A 50 27.82 -50.82 -21.54
C ARG A 50 27.68 -49.51 -22.28
N LYS A 51 28.40 -48.44 -21.91
CA LYS A 51 28.35 -47.14 -22.63
C LYS A 51 28.89 -47.20 -24.06
N HIS A 52 29.67 -48.17 -24.39
CA HIS A 52 30.13 -48.39 -25.76
C HIS A 52 29.01 -48.59 -26.76
N ASN A 53 27.91 -49.18 -26.37
CA ASN A 53 26.74 -49.42 -27.23
C ASN A 53 26.02 -48.16 -27.68
N ARG A 54 26.40 -47.01 -27.14
CA ARG A 54 25.83 -45.69 -27.50
C ARG A 54 26.54 -45.02 -28.70
N CYS A 55 27.59 -45.62 -29.26
CA CYS A 55 28.26 -45.05 -30.41
C CYS A 55 27.51 -45.40 -31.70
N VAL A 56 27.33 -44.43 -32.60
CA VAL A 56 26.74 -44.64 -33.94
C VAL A 56 27.53 -45.68 -34.70
N HIS A 57 28.87 -45.69 -34.57
CA HIS A 57 29.79 -46.61 -35.26
C HIS A 57 29.96 -47.96 -34.56
N TYR A 58 29.21 -48.23 -33.46
CA TYR A 58 29.45 -49.43 -32.63
C TYR A 58 29.45 -50.74 -33.41
N VAL A 59 28.54 -50.90 -34.37
CA VAL A 59 28.39 -52.16 -35.14
C VAL A 59 29.65 -52.41 -35.99
N ASP A 60 30.10 -51.42 -36.70
CA ASP A 60 31.20 -51.53 -37.67
C ASP A 60 32.59 -51.14 -37.12
N CYS A 61 32.63 -50.75 -35.84
CA CYS A 61 33.84 -50.27 -35.19
C CYS A 61 34.89 -51.38 -35.04
N LYS A 62 36.03 -51.19 -35.68
CA LYS A 62 37.23 -52.08 -35.69
C LYS A 62 38.42 -51.48 -34.92
N LYS A 63 38.20 -50.34 -34.21
CA LYS A 63 39.27 -49.61 -33.52
C LYS A 63 39.85 -50.38 -32.37
N ARG A 64 41.17 -50.23 -32.23
CA ARG A 64 42.00 -50.83 -31.14
C ARG A 64 42.90 -49.74 -30.60
N HIS A 65 43.31 -49.85 -29.35
CA HIS A 65 44.27 -48.97 -28.67
C HIS A 65 43.94 -47.45 -28.80
N VAL A 66 42.68 -47.08 -28.67
CA VAL A 66 42.21 -45.70 -28.78
C VAL A 66 42.59 -44.86 -27.55
N CYS A 67 42.84 -45.51 -26.42
CA CYS A 67 43.25 -44.85 -25.17
C CYS A 67 44.64 -45.34 -24.77
N ASN A 68 45.43 -44.51 -24.06
CA ASN A 68 46.78 -44.83 -23.58
C ASN A 68 46.82 -45.88 -22.44
N PHE A 69 45.68 -46.39 -22.02
CA PHE A 69 45.56 -47.36 -20.92
C PHE A 69 45.60 -48.82 -21.36
N CYS A 70 45.60 -49.09 -22.68
CA CYS A 70 45.74 -50.44 -23.19
C CYS A 70 47.18 -50.93 -23.02
N GLN A 71 47.58 -51.33 -21.82
CA GLN A 71 48.77 -52.10 -21.60
C GLN A 71 48.49 -53.53 -22.02
N SER A 72 49.02 -53.88 -23.18
CA SER A 72 49.12 -55.22 -23.69
C SER A 72 48.02 -56.18 -23.25
N ILE A 73 47.36 -56.74 -24.07
CA ILE A 73 46.91 -58.13 -24.07
C ILE A 73 45.77 -58.28 -25.06
N LYS A 74 46.00 -59.14 -25.95
CA LYS A 74 45.00 -59.72 -26.85
C LYS A 74 44.24 -58.71 -27.71
N ASN A 75 44.23 -58.95 -28.93
CA ASN A 75 43.54 -58.34 -30.06
C ASN A 75 42.07 -57.90 -29.88
N ASN A 76 41.72 -57.40 -28.71
CA ASN A 76 40.33 -56.99 -28.43
C ASN A 76 40.03 -55.61 -28.95
N LEU A 77 38.93 -55.52 -29.64
CA LEU A 77 38.37 -54.23 -30.12
C LEU A 77 38.01 -53.31 -28.93
N CYS A 78 38.31 -52.03 -29.05
CA CYS A 78 38.01 -51.04 -27.99
C CYS A 78 36.53 -51.02 -27.60
N LYS A 79 35.61 -51.37 -28.49
CA LYS A 79 34.17 -51.47 -28.23
C LYS A 79 33.79 -52.52 -27.17
N TYR A 80 34.66 -53.44 -26.85
CA TYR A 80 34.48 -54.47 -25.81
C TYR A 80 35.31 -54.23 -24.56
N CYS A 81 35.98 -53.09 -24.44
CA CYS A 81 36.84 -52.77 -23.34
C CYS A 81 36.00 -52.46 -22.08
N ASP A 82 36.33 -53.07 -20.93
CA ASP A 82 35.67 -52.90 -19.66
C ASP A 82 36.29 -51.78 -18.79
N GLN A 83 37.50 -51.31 -19.16
CA GLN A 83 38.28 -50.37 -18.31
C GLN A 83 38.01 -48.90 -18.65
N VAL A 84 37.89 -48.55 -19.91
CA VAL A 84 37.67 -47.17 -20.34
C VAL A 84 36.57 -47.12 -21.40
N THR A 85 35.63 -46.19 -21.22
CA THR A 85 34.54 -46.01 -22.17
C THR A 85 34.98 -45.23 -23.38
N CYS A 86 34.58 -45.68 -24.59
CA CYS A 86 34.87 -45.00 -25.86
C CYS A 86 34.45 -43.53 -25.87
N SER A 87 33.38 -43.15 -25.15
CA SER A 87 32.88 -41.76 -25.06
C SER A 87 33.92 -40.78 -24.51
N LYS A 88 34.89 -41.28 -23.69
CA LYS A 88 35.92 -40.41 -23.09
C LYS A 88 37.22 -40.35 -23.89
N SER A 89 37.48 -41.32 -24.71
CA SER A 89 38.83 -41.50 -25.31
C SER A 89 38.81 -41.59 -26.83
N CYS A 90 37.68 -41.86 -27.46
CA CYS A 90 37.64 -42.02 -28.92
C CYS A 90 37.27 -40.69 -29.61
N PRO A 91 38.16 -40.14 -30.48
CA PRO A 91 37.87 -38.87 -31.17
C PRO A 91 36.70 -38.96 -32.14
N ASP A 92 36.40 -40.18 -32.65
CA ASP A 92 35.29 -40.40 -33.61
C ASP A 92 34.03 -40.89 -32.88
N TYR A 93 33.99 -40.80 -31.55
CA TYR A 93 32.78 -41.16 -30.84
C TYR A 93 31.64 -40.19 -31.14
N LYS A 94 30.54 -40.72 -31.66
CA LYS A 94 29.29 -39.99 -31.85
C LYS A 94 28.17 -40.74 -31.12
N GLU A 95 27.55 -40.07 -30.18
CA GLU A 95 26.48 -40.69 -29.42
C GLU A 95 25.26 -40.93 -30.29
N LYS A 96 24.76 -42.16 -30.28
CA LYS A 96 23.57 -42.55 -31.02
C LYS A 96 22.33 -42.11 -30.23
N VAL A 97 21.57 -41.21 -30.82
CA VAL A 97 20.28 -40.78 -30.31
C VAL A 97 19.20 -41.72 -30.87
N CYS A 98 18.20 -42.00 -30.02
CA CYS A 98 17.08 -42.83 -30.47
C CYS A 98 16.22 -42.05 -31.48
N ASP A 99 15.93 -42.65 -32.64
CA ASP A 99 15.11 -42.02 -33.69
C ASP A 99 13.70 -41.67 -33.26
N ARG A 100 13.17 -42.33 -32.21
CA ARG A 100 11.87 -41.99 -31.61
C ARG A 100 11.91 -40.63 -30.88
N LEU A 101 13.06 -40.19 -30.39
CA LEU A 101 13.18 -38.89 -29.69
C LEU A 101 13.22 -37.70 -30.66
N SER A 102 13.42 -37.95 -31.98
CA SER A 102 13.32 -36.90 -33.02
C SER A 102 11.89 -36.67 -33.50
N LYS A 103 10.96 -37.56 -33.15
CA LYS A 103 9.55 -37.50 -33.53
C LYS A 103 8.67 -37.44 -32.27
N ALA A 104 7.47 -36.88 -32.44
CA ALA A 104 6.49 -36.91 -31.35
C ALA A 104 6.24 -38.35 -30.90
N PRO A 105 6.24 -38.62 -29.59
CA PRO A 105 6.11 -37.71 -28.43
C PRO A 105 7.45 -37.18 -27.82
N TYR A 106 8.61 -37.38 -28.44
CA TYR A 106 9.95 -36.88 -28.04
C TYR A 106 10.51 -37.47 -26.74
N VAL A 107 9.86 -38.46 -26.14
CA VAL A 107 10.17 -39.04 -24.82
C VAL A 107 10.08 -40.57 -24.86
N CYS A 108 10.65 -41.18 -23.82
CA CYS A 108 10.66 -42.62 -23.64
C CYS A 108 9.46 -43.14 -22.82
N ASN A 109 8.56 -42.25 -22.37
CA ASN A 109 7.32 -42.66 -21.66
C ASN A 109 6.51 -43.60 -22.56
N GLY A 110 6.10 -44.77 -22.01
CA GLY A 110 5.35 -45.78 -22.77
C GLY A 110 6.16 -46.54 -23.86
N CYS A 111 7.50 -46.47 -23.84
CA CYS A 111 8.30 -47.26 -24.77
C CYS A 111 8.54 -48.66 -24.20
N ASP A 112 8.09 -49.71 -24.93
CA ASP A 112 8.19 -51.11 -24.51
C ASP A 112 9.65 -51.55 -24.31
N SER A 113 10.59 -50.95 -25.06
CA SER A 113 12.02 -51.26 -25.00
C SER A 113 12.78 -50.50 -23.90
N THR A 114 12.12 -49.65 -23.11
CA THR A 114 12.76 -48.75 -22.13
C THR A 114 13.69 -49.48 -21.16
N ARG A 115 13.31 -50.67 -20.70
CA ARG A 115 14.12 -51.48 -19.74
C ARG A 115 15.42 -52.02 -20.36
N ARG A 116 15.46 -52.26 -21.67
CA ARG A 116 16.60 -52.86 -22.36
C ARG A 116 17.39 -51.88 -23.26
N CYS A 117 16.89 -50.65 -23.38
CA CYS A 117 17.47 -49.62 -24.22
C CYS A 117 18.79 -49.11 -23.65
N PRO A 118 19.93 -49.22 -24.40
CA PRO A 118 21.22 -48.72 -23.95
C PRO A 118 21.41 -47.22 -24.20
N LEU A 119 20.48 -46.56 -24.94
CA LEU A 119 20.59 -45.18 -25.33
C LEU A 119 20.12 -44.23 -24.19
N GLN A 120 20.54 -42.98 -24.26
CA GLN A 120 20.06 -41.92 -23.37
C GLN A 120 18.53 -41.85 -23.41
N LYS A 121 17.91 -41.76 -22.24
CA LYS A 121 16.45 -41.74 -22.07
C LYS A 121 15.99 -40.36 -21.72
N LYS A 122 14.85 -39.97 -22.29
CA LYS A 122 14.17 -38.72 -21.97
C LYS A 122 12.78 -39.03 -21.47
N PHE A 123 12.42 -38.49 -20.33
CA PHE A 123 11.10 -38.68 -19.76
C PHE A 123 10.42 -37.32 -19.56
N TYR A 124 9.12 -37.31 -19.58
CA TYR A 124 8.32 -36.19 -19.15
C TYR A 124 7.54 -36.59 -17.91
N ASP A 125 7.66 -35.80 -16.86
CA ASP A 125 6.85 -35.93 -15.64
C ASP A 125 6.06 -34.66 -15.44
N ALA A 126 4.73 -34.75 -15.44
CA ALA A 126 3.84 -33.62 -15.33
C ALA A 126 3.92 -32.92 -13.99
N LYS A 127 4.30 -33.62 -12.90
CA LYS A 127 4.48 -33.00 -11.60
C LYS A 127 5.75 -32.19 -11.53
N GLU A 128 6.85 -32.74 -12.07
CA GLU A 128 8.13 -32.03 -12.18
C GLU A 128 8.00 -30.80 -13.07
N ALA A 129 7.32 -30.93 -14.22
CA ALA A 129 7.03 -29.80 -15.11
C ALA A 129 6.22 -28.70 -14.42
N GLN A 130 5.21 -29.07 -13.62
CA GLN A 130 4.42 -28.11 -12.84
C GLN A 130 5.26 -27.41 -11.77
N LEU A 131 6.10 -28.15 -11.06
CA LEU A 131 6.99 -27.59 -10.03
C LEU A 131 8.01 -26.63 -10.65
N ASP A 132 8.56 -26.97 -11.81
CA ASP A 132 9.50 -26.12 -12.54
C ASP A 132 8.83 -24.83 -13.03
N TYR A 133 7.62 -24.94 -13.55
CA TYR A 133 6.80 -23.78 -13.91
C TYR A 133 6.51 -22.88 -12.70
N GLU A 134 6.10 -23.47 -11.57
CA GLU A 134 5.83 -22.71 -10.33
C GLU A 134 7.09 -22.05 -9.78
N ARG A 135 8.24 -22.70 -9.84
CA ARG A 135 9.53 -22.12 -9.48
C ARG A 135 9.86 -20.95 -10.41
N THR A 136 9.80 -21.13 -11.72
CA THR A 136 10.07 -20.07 -12.69
C THR A 136 9.16 -18.85 -12.48
N LEU A 137 7.86 -19.05 -12.20
CA LEU A 137 6.93 -17.98 -11.84
C LEU A 137 7.28 -17.32 -10.50
N SER A 138 7.70 -18.08 -9.52
CA SER A 138 8.12 -17.56 -8.22
C SER A 138 9.40 -16.74 -8.37
N ASP A 139 10.39 -17.28 -9.06
CA ASP A 139 11.71 -16.66 -9.25
C ASP A 139 11.61 -15.39 -10.12
N SER A 140 10.79 -15.40 -11.17
CA SER A 140 10.53 -14.22 -11.98
C SER A 140 9.79 -13.09 -11.25
N ARG A 141 9.03 -13.44 -10.18
CA ARG A 141 8.32 -12.50 -9.31
C ARG A 141 9.08 -12.19 -8.03
N SER A 142 10.09 -12.96 -7.70
CA SER A 142 10.99 -12.75 -6.57
C SER A 142 12.05 -11.72 -6.99
N GLY A 143 12.40 -10.86 -6.03
CA GLY A 143 13.41 -9.85 -6.29
C GLY A 143 12.82 -8.44 -6.33
N VAL A 144 13.67 -7.49 -6.57
CA VAL A 144 13.36 -6.06 -6.62
C VAL A 144 13.92 -5.57 -7.94
N MET A 145 13.03 -5.16 -8.84
CA MET A 145 13.43 -4.65 -10.17
C MET A 145 13.76 -3.14 -10.06
N ILE A 146 14.83 -2.83 -9.35
CA ILE A 146 15.36 -1.47 -9.16
C ILE A 146 16.88 -1.61 -9.02
N THR A 147 17.63 -0.71 -9.60
CA THR A 147 19.08 -0.63 -9.42
C THR A 147 19.44 0.00 -8.06
N ASP A 148 20.66 -0.22 -7.59
CA ASP A 148 21.10 0.35 -6.31
C ASP A 148 21.12 1.89 -6.34
N ASP A 149 21.46 2.48 -7.48
CA ASP A 149 21.45 3.94 -7.65
C ASP A 149 20.03 4.51 -7.63
N GLU A 150 19.11 3.92 -8.38
CA GLU A 150 17.69 4.30 -8.37
C GLU A 150 17.06 4.11 -6.98
N LEU A 151 17.47 3.05 -6.26
CA LEU A 151 17.00 2.80 -4.90
C LEU A 151 17.51 3.88 -3.94
N ALA A 152 18.75 4.30 -4.08
CA ALA A 152 19.34 5.37 -3.26
C ALA A 152 18.67 6.72 -3.51
N GLU A 153 18.40 7.07 -4.78
CA GLU A 153 17.67 8.29 -5.13
C GLU A 153 16.24 8.27 -4.56
N LEU A 154 15.54 7.14 -4.73
CA LEU A 154 14.21 6.94 -4.19
C LEU A 154 14.18 7.04 -2.66
N ASP A 155 15.15 6.43 -1.97
CA ASP A 155 15.25 6.47 -0.52
C ASP A 155 15.51 7.88 0.01
N ASN A 156 16.40 8.61 -0.64
CA ASN A 156 16.71 10.02 -0.30
C ASN A 156 15.48 10.93 -0.43
N LEU A 157 14.60 10.66 -1.38
CA LEU A 157 13.37 11.41 -1.55
C LEU A 157 12.29 10.97 -0.55
N ILE A 158 12.00 9.66 -0.47
CA ILE A 158 10.81 9.15 0.23
C ILE A 158 11.01 9.04 1.74
N SER A 159 12.17 8.57 2.19
CA SER A 159 12.37 8.27 3.62
C SER A 159 12.24 9.48 4.53
N PRO A 160 12.76 10.67 4.21
CA PRO A 160 12.53 11.87 5.01
C PRO A 160 11.06 12.27 5.07
N LEU A 161 10.33 12.18 3.94
CA LEU A 161 8.92 12.55 3.86
C LEU A 161 8.04 11.61 4.70
N ILE A 162 8.32 10.31 4.69
CA ILE A 162 7.65 9.34 5.57
C ILE A 162 7.94 9.66 7.04
N LYS A 163 9.19 9.97 7.38
CA LYS A 163 9.58 10.35 8.75
C LYS A 163 8.88 11.62 9.20
N ASN A 164 8.57 12.54 8.29
CA ASN A 164 7.72 13.72 8.54
C ASN A 164 6.24 13.37 8.72
N GLY A 165 5.88 12.10 8.54
CA GLY A 165 4.52 11.60 8.73
C GLY A 165 3.65 11.67 7.48
N GLN A 166 4.23 11.90 6.31
CA GLN A 166 3.48 11.90 5.07
C GLN A 166 3.08 10.46 4.66
N SER A 167 1.94 10.31 4.00
CA SER A 167 1.51 9.03 3.45
C SER A 167 2.14 8.79 2.08
N ILE A 168 2.29 7.53 1.70
CA ILE A 168 2.76 7.17 0.35
C ILE A 168 1.91 7.84 -0.73
N TYR A 169 0.58 7.89 -0.55
CA TYR A 169 -0.31 8.56 -1.50
C TYR A 169 0.03 10.04 -1.70
N HIS A 170 0.22 10.79 -0.61
CA HIS A 170 0.60 12.21 -0.70
C HIS A 170 1.95 12.39 -1.38
N ILE A 171 2.93 11.55 -1.03
CA ILE A 171 4.27 11.61 -1.62
C ILE A 171 4.22 11.32 -3.12
N THR A 172 3.54 10.24 -3.53
CA THR A 172 3.50 9.82 -4.95
C THR A 172 2.76 10.80 -5.84
N ILE A 173 1.64 11.39 -5.36
CA ILE A 173 0.88 12.31 -6.20
C ILE A 173 1.59 13.65 -6.41
N ASN A 174 2.36 14.09 -5.42
CA ASN A 174 3.06 15.37 -5.48
C ASN A 174 4.50 15.27 -6.06
N ASN A 175 5.02 14.05 -6.26
CA ASN A 175 6.34 13.81 -6.84
C ASN A 175 6.24 12.81 -8.01
N SER A 176 5.16 12.89 -8.79
CA SER A 176 4.89 11.95 -9.89
C SER A 176 5.89 12.06 -11.04
N ASP A 177 6.63 13.15 -11.13
CA ASP A 177 7.74 13.37 -12.06
C ASP A 177 9.02 12.61 -11.68
N GLN A 178 9.21 12.32 -10.40
CA GLN A 178 10.39 11.66 -9.83
C GLN A 178 10.12 10.20 -9.40
N ILE A 179 8.87 9.85 -9.16
CA ILE A 179 8.46 8.53 -8.66
C ILE A 179 7.70 7.76 -9.72
N ASN A 180 8.38 6.82 -10.38
CA ASN A 180 7.80 5.95 -11.41
C ASN A 180 7.20 4.64 -10.86
N TRP A 181 7.27 4.41 -9.54
CA TRP A 181 6.79 3.18 -8.90
C TRP A 181 5.40 3.33 -8.32
N SER A 182 4.62 2.26 -8.41
CA SER A 182 3.29 2.24 -7.80
C SER A 182 3.36 2.31 -6.27
N SER A 183 2.34 2.88 -5.64
CA SER A 183 2.25 2.91 -4.18
C SER A 183 2.39 1.51 -3.55
N LYS A 184 1.88 0.45 -4.21
CA LYS A 184 2.02 -0.94 -3.75
C LYS A 184 3.47 -1.41 -3.75
N THR A 185 4.23 -1.03 -4.78
CA THR A 185 5.66 -1.32 -4.88
C THR A 185 6.44 -0.65 -3.76
N LEU A 186 6.16 0.63 -3.48
CA LEU A 186 6.80 1.38 -2.40
C LEU A 186 6.51 0.77 -1.03
N TYR A 187 5.27 0.36 -0.75
CA TYR A 187 4.95 -0.40 0.46
C TYR A 187 5.75 -1.70 0.57
N THR A 188 5.95 -2.39 -0.56
CA THR A 188 6.76 -3.62 -0.59
C THR A 188 8.22 -3.33 -0.26
N TYR A 189 8.81 -2.26 -0.79
CA TYR A 189 10.19 -1.86 -0.52
C TYR A 189 10.40 -1.50 0.95
N ILE A 190 9.47 -0.73 1.54
CA ILE A 190 9.50 -0.40 2.97
C ILE A 190 9.39 -1.66 3.84
N ASN A 191 8.46 -2.57 3.51
CA ASN A 191 8.25 -3.81 4.26
C ASN A 191 9.44 -4.78 4.15
N LYS A 192 10.14 -4.79 3.02
CA LYS A 192 11.37 -5.58 2.81
C LYS A 192 12.60 -4.92 3.46
N GLY A 193 12.48 -3.71 4.00
CA GLY A 193 13.59 -2.99 4.63
C GLY A 193 14.62 -2.44 3.65
N LEU A 194 14.26 -2.23 2.39
CA LEU A 194 15.14 -1.71 1.35
C LEU A 194 15.37 -0.21 1.48
N LEU A 195 14.45 0.51 2.15
CA LEU A 195 14.54 1.95 2.41
C LEU A 195 14.91 2.19 3.87
N GLN A 196 15.43 3.37 4.17
CA GLN A 196 15.70 3.81 5.55
C GLN A 196 14.41 3.99 6.36
N ALA A 197 13.31 4.41 5.71
CA ALA A 197 12.00 4.43 6.32
C ALA A 197 11.53 3.00 6.63
N LYS A 198 11.05 2.80 7.84
CA LYS A 198 10.57 1.50 8.33
C LYS A 198 9.04 1.47 8.41
N PRO A 199 8.42 0.29 8.45
CA PRO A 199 6.96 0.17 8.61
C PRO A 199 6.40 0.94 9.82
N ILE A 200 7.19 1.10 10.90
CA ILE A 200 6.78 1.85 12.10
C ILE A 200 6.70 3.38 11.85
N ASP A 201 7.43 3.89 10.87
CA ASP A 201 7.40 5.31 10.52
C ASP A 201 6.14 5.71 9.75
N MET A 202 5.47 4.70 9.19
CA MET A 202 4.27 4.89 8.37
C MET A 202 3.09 5.40 9.19
N PRO A 203 2.26 6.28 8.62
CA PRO A 203 1.01 6.70 9.27
C PRO A 203 0.11 5.50 9.60
N ARG A 204 -0.38 5.44 10.83
CA ARG A 204 -1.29 4.37 11.31
C ARG A 204 -0.71 2.95 11.35
N ALA A 205 0.62 2.79 11.29
CA ALA A 205 1.27 1.49 11.34
C ALA A 205 0.97 0.73 12.64
N VAL A 206 0.82 1.45 13.76
CA VAL A 206 0.50 0.85 15.06
C VAL A 206 -0.86 1.36 15.54
N ARG A 207 -1.84 0.46 15.59
CA ARG A 207 -3.15 0.74 16.21
C ARG A 207 -3.20 0.07 17.59
N ARG A 208 -3.22 0.87 18.65
CA ARG A 208 -3.55 0.37 19.98
C ARG A 208 -5.06 0.20 20.08
N LYS A 209 -5.54 -0.95 20.58
CA LYS A 209 -6.95 -1.08 20.99
C LYS A 209 -7.18 -0.11 22.14
N PRO A 210 -8.11 0.86 22.01
CA PRO A 210 -8.44 1.75 23.11
C PRO A 210 -9.01 0.91 24.26
N LYS A 211 -8.59 1.21 25.50
CA LYS A 211 -9.27 0.66 26.67
C LYS A 211 -10.71 1.15 26.64
N LYS A 212 -11.68 0.25 26.75
CA LYS A 212 -13.08 0.62 26.95
C LYS A 212 -13.20 1.29 28.31
N ASN A 213 -13.21 2.62 28.35
CA ASN A 213 -13.61 3.35 29.54
C ASN A 213 -15.12 3.17 29.69
N LYS A 214 -15.58 2.83 30.89
CA LYS A 214 -17.01 2.88 31.22
C LYS A 214 -17.45 4.33 31.01
N SER A 215 -18.40 4.54 30.09
CA SER A 215 -19.00 5.86 29.88
C SER A 215 -19.68 6.28 31.15
N ILE A 216 -19.27 7.39 31.75
CA ILE A 216 -20.03 8.07 32.80
C ILE A 216 -21.11 8.84 32.04
N ASN A 217 -22.36 8.41 32.20
CA ASN A 217 -23.48 9.14 31.62
C ASN A 217 -23.63 10.47 32.38
N HIS A 218 -23.11 11.54 31.81
CA HIS A 218 -23.43 12.89 32.30
C HIS A 218 -24.87 13.21 31.89
N LYS A 219 -25.69 13.62 32.85
CA LYS A 219 -27.00 14.20 32.57
C LYS A 219 -26.77 15.56 31.92
N VAL A 220 -27.02 15.67 30.65
CA VAL A 220 -26.95 16.92 29.90
C VAL A 220 -28.37 17.51 29.86
N ASP A 221 -28.51 18.82 30.00
CA ASP A 221 -29.79 19.50 29.85
C ASP A 221 -30.30 19.26 28.41
N SER A 222 -31.43 18.58 28.29
CA SER A 222 -32.03 18.23 27.01
C SER A 222 -32.84 19.36 26.37
N LYS A 223 -33.14 20.42 27.14
CA LYS A 223 -34.00 21.50 26.65
C LYS A 223 -33.39 22.28 25.49
N CYS A 224 -32.09 22.51 25.51
CA CYS A 224 -31.37 23.20 24.42
C CYS A 224 -31.40 22.44 23.09
N ARG A 225 -31.75 21.14 23.08
CA ARG A 225 -31.76 20.26 21.89
C ARG A 225 -33.14 20.03 21.29
N GLN A 226 -34.16 20.61 21.87
CA GLN A 226 -35.52 20.47 21.35
C GLN A 226 -35.61 21.14 19.99
N GLY A 227 -36.01 20.38 18.94
CA GLY A 227 -36.05 20.86 17.57
C GLY A 227 -34.68 20.98 16.91
N ARG A 228 -33.63 20.33 17.49
CA ARG A 228 -32.25 20.36 16.99
C ARG A 228 -31.57 18.98 17.02
N ASN A 229 -32.35 17.92 17.00
CA ASN A 229 -31.80 16.57 17.04
C ASN A 229 -31.30 16.16 15.62
N PHE A 230 -30.74 14.96 15.49
CA PHE A 230 -30.18 14.50 14.23
C PHE A 230 -31.24 14.22 13.15
N ASP A 231 -32.48 13.89 13.54
CA ASP A 231 -33.61 13.75 12.62
C ASP A 231 -34.05 15.12 12.09
N ASP A 232 -34.06 16.16 12.94
CA ASP A 232 -34.30 17.55 12.53
C ASP A 232 -33.24 18.04 11.54
N TYR A 233 -31.96 17.68 11.78
CA TYR A 233 -30.85 17.92 10.84
C TYR A 233 -31.14 17.27 9.47
N HIS A 234 -31.55 16.01 9.44
CA HIS A 234 -31.87 15.33 8.21
C HIS A 234 -33.08 15.92 7.48
N ALA A 235 -34.08 16.37 8.21
CA ALA A 235 -35.23 17.06 7.62
C ALA A 235 -34.78 18.37 6.98
N TYR A 236 -33.99 19.17 7.69
CA TYR A 236 -33.45 20.43 7.21
C TYR A 236 -32.59 20.22 5.92
N MET A 237 -31.66 19.27 5.93
CA MET A 237 -30.80 18.99 4.80
C MET A 237 -31.55 18.44 3.56
N LYS A 238 -32.75 17.89 3.72
CA LYS A 238 -33.60 17.49 2.59
C LYS A 238 -34.25 18.70 1.91
N GLU A 239 -34.59 19.71 2.70
CA GLU A 239 -35.18 20.96 2.20
C GLU A 239 -34.10 21.91 1.66
N HIS A 240 -32.89 21.83 2.24
CA HIS A 240 -31.73 22.67 1.90
C HIS A 240 -30.50 21.83 1.53
N PRO A 241 -30.49 21.13 0.39
CA PRO A 241 -29.43 20.18 0.03
C PRO A 241 -28.07 20.84 -0.25
N ASP A 242 -28.08 22.12 -0.58
CA ASP A 242 -26.87 22.91 -0.91
C ASP A 242 -26.25 23.60 0.30
N SER A 243 -26.86 23.48 1.48
CA SER A 243 -26.37 24.06 2.72
C SER A 243 -25.01 23.52 3.12
N ILE A 244 -24.11 24.41 3.51
CA ILE A 244 -22.77 24.05 3.96
C ILE A 244 -22.83 23.55 5.39
N VAL A 245 -22.32 22.35 5.61
CA VAL A 245 -22.25 21.75 6.95
C VAL A 245 -20.86 21.94 7.56
N CYS A 246 -20.81 22.71 8.64
CA CYS A 246 -19.64 22.83 9.49
C CYS A 246 -19.80 21.92 10.71
N GLN A 247 -18.99 20.88 10.83
CA GLN A 247 -18.92 20.06 12.02
C GLN A 247 -17.97 20.71 13.04
N ILE A 248 -18.44 20.90 14.26
CA ILE A 248 -17.62 21.46 15.33
C ILE A 248 -17.38 20.42 16.42
N ASP A 249 -16.19 20.48 17.03
CA ASP A 249 -15.78 19.59 18.12
C ASP A 249 -14.75 20.27 19.03
N THR A 250 -14.62 19.79 20.25
CA THR A 250 -13.57 20.27 21.17
C THR A 250 -12.44 19.26 21.27
N VAL A 251 -11.25 19.71 20.96
CA VAL A 251 -10.03 18.93 21.18
C VAL A 251 -9.40 19.36 22.51
N GLU A 252 -9.55 18.50 23.51
CA GLU A 252 -8.87 18.66 24.79
C GLU A 252 -7.49 17.98 24.78
N GLY A 253 -6.53 18.64 25.43
CA GLY A 253 -5.24 18.06 25.78
C GLY A 253 -5.26 17.48 27.18
N LYS A 254 -4.63 18.16 28.12
CA LYS A 254 -4.74 17.90 29.55
C LYS A 254 -6.12 18.38 30.06
N LYS A 255 -6.78 17.57 30.89
CA LYS A 255 -8.07 17.92 31.41
C LYS A 255 -7.99 19.19 32.28
N GLY A 256 -8.85 20.18 31.98
CA GLY A 256 -8.90 21.47 32.68
C GLY A 256 -7.87 22.51 32.21
N GLY A 257 -7.05 22.22 31.20
CA GLY A 257 -6.18 23.19 30.54
C GLY A 257 -6.82 23.79 29.30
N LYS A 258 -6.02 24.52 28.50
CA LYS A 258 -6.46 25.07 27.21
C LYS A 258 -7.00 23.96 26.29
N CYS A 259 -7.97 24.31 25.48
CA CYS A 259 -8.60 23.45 24.51
C CYS A 259 -8.78 24.17 23.17
N ILE A 260 -9.05 23.43 22.12
CA ILE A 260 -9.21 23.96 20.78
C ILE A 260 -10.63 23.65 20.32
N LEU A 261 -11.39 24.68 19.91
CA LEU A 261 -12.58 24.49 19.12
C LEU A 261 -12.16 24.23 17.67
N THR A 262 -12.43 23.03 17.17
CA THR A 262 -12.18 22.69 15.78
C THR A 262 -13.42 22.85 14.95
N LEU A 263 -13.28 23.47 13.79
CA LEU A 263 -14.34 23.70 12.81
C LEU A 263 -13.94 22.96 11.54
N CYS A 264 -14.79 22.04 11.07
CA CYS A 264 -14.51 21.16 9.92
C CYS A 264 -15.61 21.28 8.87
N PHE A 265 -15.27 21.74 7.69
CA PHE A 265 -16.15 21.77 6.52
C PHE A 265 -16.12 20.40 5.83
N VAL A 266 -17.20 19.65 6.01
CA VAL A 266 -17.28 18.22 5.70
C VAL A 266 -16.95 17.89 4.26
N THR A 267 -17.51 18.66 3.32
CA THR A 267 -17.37 18.43 1.87
C THR A 267 -15.93 18.63 1.41
N LEU A 268 -15.26 19.66 1.91
CA LEU A 268 -13.91 20.06 1.51
C LEU A 268 -12.81 19.44 2.39
N LYS A 269 -13.18 18.76 3.49
CA LYS A 269 -12.24 18.26 4.49
C LYS A 269 -11.33 19.34 5.07
N PHE A 270 -11.72 20.59 4.89
CA PHE A 270 -10.99 21.75 5.40
C PHE A 270 -11.31 21.96 6.87
N GLN A 271 -10.32 22.26 7.67
CA GLN A 271 -10.47 22.48 9.10
C GLN A 271 -9.58 23.63 9.56
N PHE A 272 -10.06 24.32 10.59
CA PHE A 272 -9.25 25.26 11.36
C PHE A 272 -9.65 25.17 12.82
N GLY A 273 -8.92 25.86 13.70
CA GLY A 273 -9.13 25.77 15.12
C GLY A 273 -8.97 27.09 15.83
N ILE A 274 -9.77 27.30 16.85
CA ILE A 274 -9.67 28.45 17.75
C ILE A 274 -9.23 27.97 19.12
N LEU A 275 -8.12 28.51 19.61
CA LEU A 275 -7.62 28.22 20.95
C LEU A 275 -8.49 28.88 22.01
N ARG A 276 -8.89 28.11 23.02
CA ARG A 276 -9.74 28.57 24.12
C ARG A 276 -9.08 28.26 25.46
N GLU A 277 -9.21 29.19 26.43
CA GLU A 277 -8.65 29.01 27.76
C GLU A 277 -9.42 27.96 28.58
N HIS A 278 -10.75 27.86 28.37
CA HIS A 278 -11.61 26.96 29.12
C HIS A 278 -12.56 26.20 28.18
N ASN A 279 -12.92 24.98 28.59
CA ASN A 279 -13.90 24.18 27.88
C ASN A 279 -15.30 24.41 28.43
N ASP A 280 -15.91 25.56 28.08
CA ASP A 280 -17.24 25.95 28.44
C ASP A 280 -18.05 26.56 27.29
N SER A 281 -19.34 26.74 27.49
CA SER A 281 -20.24 27.28 26.46
C SER A 281 -20.00 28.75 26.16
N ARG A 282 -19.50 29.51 27.14
CA ARG A 282 -19.20 30.93 26.96
C ARG A 282 -18.04 31.12 25.99
N SER A 283 -16.98 30.33 26.13
CA SER A 283 -15.83 30.42 25.23
C SER A 283 -16.15 29.97 23.81
N VAL A 284 -17.09 29.02 23.61
CA VAL A 284 -17.61 28.69 22.28
C VAL A 284 -18.36 29.86 21.66
N THR A 285 -19.25 30.48 22.42
CA THR A 285 -19.98 31.68 21.95
C THR A 285 -19.02 32.81 21.59
N GLN A 286 -18.02 33.08 22.42
CA GLN A 286 -17.00 34.08 22.14
C GLN A 286 -16.21 33.78 20.85
N ALA A 287 -15.91 32.52 20.58
CA ALA A 287 -15.24 32.11 19.33
C ALA A 287 -16.11 32.43 18.11
N PHE A 288 -17.40 32.16 18.16
CA PHE A 288 -18.31 32.50 17.05
C PHE A 288 -18.53 34.01 16.91
N GLN A 289 -18.63 34.74 18.05
CA GLN A 289 -18.68 36.21 18.03
C GLN A 289 -17.42 36.81 17.37
N TYR A 290 -16.25 36.27 17.70
CA TYR A 290 -14.99 36.67 17.05
C TYR A 290 -15.04 36.43 15.57
N LEU A 291 -15.40 35.22 15.11
CA LEU A 291 -15.51 34.90 13.69
C LEU A 291 -16.50 35.85 12.96
N TYR A 292 -17.66 36.08 13.58
CA TYR A 292 -18.66 37.00 13.03
C TYR A 292 -18.14 38.44 12.91
N SER A 293 -17.33 38.89 13.87
CA SER A 293 -16.79 40.25 13.88
C SER A 293 -15.71 40.51 12.84
N ILE A 294 -14.95 39.46 12.42
CA ILE A 294 -13.83 39.60 11.48
C ILE A 294 -14.22 39.25 10.03
N MET A 295 -15.30 38.50 9.82
CA MET A 295 -15.70 38.03 8.50
C MET A 295 -16.73 38.96 7.86
N ASP A 296 -16.82 38.92 6.53
CA ASP A 296 -18.01 39.39 5.83
C ASP A 296 -19.24 38.60 6.29
N HIS A 297 -20.30 39.27 6.63
CA HIS A 297 -21.50 38.64 7.23
C HIS A 297 -22.17 37.67 6.25
N ASN A 298 -22.24 37.97 4.95
CA ASN A 298 -22.81 37.06 3.95
C ASN A 298 -21.95 35.77 3.85
N LEU A 299 -20.63 35.90 3.89
CA LEU A 299 -19.73 34.77 3.86
C LEU A 299 -19.80 33.97 5.16
N PHE A 300 -19.96 34.64 6.31
CA PHE A 300 -20.17 33.96 7.59
C PHE A 300 -21.44 33.09 7.54
N HIS A 301 -22.57 33.65 7.10
CA HIS A 301 -23.83 32.93 6.98
C HIS A 301 -23.76 31.79 5.95
N LEU A 302 -23.05 31.98 4.86
CA LEU A 302 -22.83 30.93 3.87
C LEU A 302 -22.04 29.75 4.46
N LEU A 303 -20.94 30.01 5.15
CA LEU A 303 -20.04 28.98 5.67
C LEU A 303 -20.57 28.29 6.93
N PHE A 304 -21.32 29.00 7.76
CA PHE A 304 -21.88 28.51 9.01
C PHE A 304 -23.41 28.35 8.99
N ASP A 305 -24.00 28.13 7.80
CA ASP A 305 -25.42 27.89 7.64
C ASP A 305 -25.90 26.72 8.51
N VAL A 306 -25.19 25.58 8.47
CA VAL A 306 -25.49 24.43 9.31
C VAL A 306 -24.29 24.06 10.18
N ILE A 307 -24.49 24.07 11.48
CA ILE A 307 -23.49 23.66 12.47
C ILE A 307 -23.93 22.34 13.09
N LEU A 308 -23.12 21.29 12.96
CA LEU A 308 -23.38 19.98 13.56
C LEU A 308 -22.36 19.70 14.66
N THR A 309 -22.86 19.45 15.88
CA THR A 309 -22.02 19.21 17.05
C THR A 309 -22.37 17.92 17.78
N ASP A 310 -21.53 17.50 18.73
CA ASP A 310 -21.88 16.45 19.67
C ASP A 310 -22.67 17.00 20.84
N ASN A 311 -22.89 16.13 21.84
CA ASN A 311 -23.65 16.46 23.02
C ASN A 311 -22.76 17.01 24.17
N GLY A 312 -21.64 17.66 23.87
CA GLY A 312 -20.78 18.28 24.89
C GLY A 312 -21.48 19.39 25.68
N THR A 313 -21.08 19.57 26.92
CA THR A 313 -21.63 20.64 27.77
C THR A 313 -21.26 22.03 27.30
N GLU A 314 -20.15 22.14 26.57
CA GLU A 314 -19.67 23.36 25.92
C GLU A 314 -20.58 23.85 24.79
N PHE A 315 -21.39 22.96 24.23
CA PHE A 315 -22.35 23.29 23.16
C PHE A 315 -23.78 23.46 23.68
N SER A 316 -23.95 23.70 24.98
CA SER A 316 -25.28 23.80 25.62
C SER A 316 -26.01 25.13 25.36
N ASN A 317 -25.40 26.09 24.68
CA ASN A 317 -26.02 27.39 24.39
C ASN A 317 -26.10 27.66 22.89
N PRO A 318 -26.88 26.88 22.08
CA PRO A 318 -27.01 27.06 20.66
C PRO A 318 -27.62 28.41 20.29
N THR A 319 -28.58 28.91 21.09
CA THR A 319 -29.28 30.16 20.86
C THR A 319 -28.32 31.36 20.77
N ALA A 320 -27.23 31.36 21.58
CA ALA A 320 -26.27 32.45 21.53
C ALA A 320 -25.40 32.43 20.24
N ILE A 321 -25.31 31.28 19.54
CA ILE A 321 -24.68 31.17 18.23
C ILE A 321 -25.67 31.56 17.13
N GLU A 322 -26.92 31.12 17.27
CA GLU A 322 -27.98 31.38 16.30
C GLU A 322 -28.41 32.86 16.29
N SER A 323 -28.27 33.61 17.40
CA SER A 323 -28.66 35.00 17.52
C SER A 323 -27.49 36.00 17.42
N LEU A 324 -26.46 35.68 16.66
CA LEU A 324 -25.36 36.62 16.41
C LEU A 324 -25.74 37.80 15.52
N ASP A 325 -26.75 37.63 14.68
CA ASP A 325 -27.27 38.65 13.79
C ASP A 325 -28.73 38.96 14.07
N ASP A 326 -29.07 40.26 14.19
CA ASP A 326 -30.45 40.74 14.33
C ASP A 326 -31.24 40.76 13.04
N ASN A 327 -30.58 40.51 11.88
CA ASN A 327 -31.17 40.58 10.54
C ASN A 327 -31.97 39.34 10.11
N GLY A 328 -32.13 38.34 11.00
CA GLY A 328 -32.98 37.16 10.76
C GLY A 328 -32.38 36.02 9.97
N ILE A 329 -31.11 36.14 9.55
CA ILE A 329 -30.35 35.02 9.01
C ILE A 329 -29.52 34.39 10.10
N HIS A 330 -29.84 33.17 10.46
CA HIS A 330 -29.23 32.52 11.62
C HIS A 330 -28.54 31.22 11.25
N PRO A 331 -27.36 30.91 11.82
CA PRO A 331 -26.83 29.55 11.79
C PRO A 331 -27.84 28.56 12.41
N HIS A 332 -27.91 27.37 11.81
CA HIS A 332 -28.75 26.30 12.36
C HIS A 332 -27.88 25.29 13.12
N VAL A 333 -28.05 25.21 14.42
CA VAL A 333 -27.25 24.30 15.27
C VAL A 333 -27.98 22.98 15.49
N PHE A 334 -27.40 21.87 15.09
CA PHE A 334 -27.92 20.52 15.29
C PHE A 334 -26.96 19.65 16.10
N TYR A 335 -27.52 18.63 16.77
CA TYR A 335 -26.80 17.71 17.64
C TYR A 335 -26.85 16.28 17.12
N CYS A 336 -25.69 15.61 17.12
CA CYS A 336 -25.63 14.18 16.90
C CYS A 336 -26.29 13.41 18.05
N GLU A 337 -26.74 12.20 17.78
CA GLU A 337 -27.22 11.30 18.81
C GLU A 337 -26.12 10.91 19.80
N PRO A 338 -26.44 10.70 21.06
CA PRO A 338 -25.46 10.25 22.05
C PRO A 338 -24.83 8.90 21.64
N ASN A 339 -23.50 8.80 21.75
CA ASN A 339 -22.72 7.60 21.41
C ASN A 339 -22.75 7.16 19.92
N ARG A 340 -23.17 8.02 19.01
CA ARG A 340 -23.21 7.79 17.56
C ARG A 340 -22.07 8.55 16.88
N SER A 341 -20.84 8.08 17.07
CA SER A 341 -19.63 8.68 16.45
C SER A 341 -19.64 8.58 14.91
N ASP A 342 -20.38 7.62 14.35
CA ASP A 342 -20.59 7.48 12.91
C ASP A 342 -21.26 8.70 12.28
N GLN A 343 -22.08 9.44 13.00
CA GLN A 343 -22.73 10.67 12.51
C GLN A 343 -21.77 11.85 12.32
N LYS A 344 -20.61 11.82 12.99
CA LYS A 344 -19.49 12.79 12.84
C LYS A 344 -18.23 12.16 12.23
N GLY A 345 -18.37 11.07 11.50
CA GLY A 345 -17.25 10.30 10.98
C GLY A 345 -16.25 11.10 10.12
N SER A 346 -16.68 12.20 9.51
CA SER A 346 -15.81 13.09 8.75
C SER A 346 -14.85 13.84 9.67
N CYS A 347 -15.35 14.49 10.69
CA CYS A 347 -14.55 15.25 11.66
C CYS A 347 -13.61 14.34 12.46
N GLU A 348 -14.07 13.15 12.89
CA GLU A 348 -13.22 12.18 13.61
C GLU A 348 -12.02 11.69 12.76
N ASN A 349 -12.24 11.41 11.49
CA ASN A 349 -11.15 11.03 10.58
C ASN A 349 -10.16 12.17 10.37
N ASP A 350 -10.63 13.38 10.28
CA ASP A 350 -9.81 14.56 10.06
C ASP A 350 -9.04 14.95 11.32
N HIS A 351 -9.65 14.82 12.51
CA HIS A 351 -8.95 14.94 13.80
C HIS A 351 -7.78 13.95 13.94
N SER A 352 -7.83 12.83 13.21
CA SER A 352 -6.72 11.87 13.24
C SER A 352 -5.40 12.48 12.76
N ASN A 353 -5.42 13.44 11.80
CA ASN A 353 -4.22 14.11 11.32
C ASN A 353 -3.73 15.15 12.32
N PHE A 354 -4.64 15.92 12.91
CA PHE A 354 -4.31 16.82 14.02
C PHE A 354 -3.69 16.05 15.19
N ARG A 355 -4.28 14.92 15.59
CA ARG A 355 -3.80 14.07 16.69
C ARG A 355 -2.45 13.38 16.42
N ARG A 356 -1.98 13.36 15.20
CA ARG A 356 -0.62 12.92 14.85
C ARG A 356 0.43 13.98 15.23
N ILE A 357 0.04 15.25 15.20
CA ILE A 357 0.89 16.38 15.61
C ILE A 357 0.74 16.62 17.12
N VAL A 358 -0.49 16.65 17.62
CA VAL A 358 -0.83 16.87 19.01
C VAL A 358 -1.50 15.61 19.60
N PRO A 359 -0.74 14.67 20.17
CA PRO A 359 -1.27 13.45 20.77
C PRO A 359 -2.26 13.74 21.89
N LYS A 360 -3.15 12.78 22.17
CA LYS A 360 -4.10 12.90 23.27
C LYS A 360 -3.37 12.98 24.61
N GLY A 361 -3.74 13.95 25.45
CA GLY A 361 -3.13 14.19 26.76
C GLY A 361 -1.95 15.17 26.76
N THR A 362 -1.60 15.74 25.57
CA THR A 362 -0.61 16.83 25.49
C THR A 362 -1.07 18.04 26.29
N ASN A 363 -0.17 18.65 27.07
CA ASN A 363 -0.42 19.95 27.70
C ASN A 363 -0.41 21.04 26.64
N MET A 364 -1.54 21.73 26.44
CA MET A 364 -1.68 22.81 25.48
C MET A 364 -1.66 24.20 26.13
N ASP A 365 -1.38 24.30 27.45
CA ASP A 365 -1.31 25.59 28.14
C ASP A 365 -0.28 26.56 27.53
N PRO A 366 0.90 26.10 27.04
CA PRO A 366 1.85 26.98 26.38
C PRO A 366 1.51 27.31 24.91
N TYR A 367 0.46 26.72 24.34
CA TYR A 367 0.13 26.93 22.92
C TYR A 367 -0.45 28.32 22.68
N THR A 368 -0.09 28.87 21.52
CA THR A 368 -0.59 30.14 20.99
C THR A 368 -1.53 29.88 19.81
N GLN A 369 -2.35 30.86 19.41
CA GLN A 369 -3.19 30.74 18.22
C GLN A 369 -2.34 30.53 16.96
N GLU A 370 -1.19 31.20 16.87
CA GLU A 370 -0.27 31.07 15.73
C GLU A 370 0.21 29.63 15.53
N LEU A 371 0.52 28.93 16.62
CA LEU A 371 0.89 27.51 16.56
C LEU A 371 -0.29 26.68 16.07
N ILE A 372 -1.52 26.97 16.49
CA ILE A 372 -2.71 26.27 16.03
C ILE A 372 -2.95 26.49 14.54
N ASP A 373 -2.79 27.72 14.06
CA ASP A 373 -2.92 28.10 12.65
C ASP A 373 -1.85 27.40 11.80
N LEU A 374 -0.61 27.31 12.29
CA LEU A 374 0.47 26.55 11.64
C LEU A 374 0.11 25.06 11.55
N ILE A 375 -0.35 24.45 12.62
CA ILE A 375 -0.76 23.04 12.63
C ILE A 375 -1.85 22.78 11.59
N PHE A 376 -2.89 23.62 11.54
CA PHE A 376 -3.96 23.46 10.56
C PHE A 376 -3.50 23.80 9.13
N SER A 377 -2.52 24.67 8.94
CA SER A 377 -1.87 24.89 7.65
C SER A 377 -1.25 23.61 7.10
N HIS A 378 -0.51 22.87 7.93
CA HIS A 378 0.05 21.56 7.55
C HIS A 378 -1.04 20.50 7.30
N VAL A 379 -2.09 20.46 8.13
CA VAL A 379 -3.20 19.51 7.99
C VAL A 379 -3.98 19.75 6.70
N ASN A 380 -4.24 21.01 6.35
CA ASN A 380 -4.99 21.39 5.15
C ASN A 380 -4.15 21.31 3.87
N SER A 381 -2.83 21.37 3.94
CA SER A 381 -1.93 21.21 2.79
C SER A 381 -1.59 19.73 2.48
N PHE A 382 -2.24 18.79 3.16
CA PHE A 382 -2.04 17.37 2.97
C PHE A 382 -3.05 16.77 1.99
N SER A 383 -2.59 16.24 0.83
CA SER A 383 -3.43 15.70 -0.24
C SER A 383 -4.34 14.57 0.21
N ARG A 384 -5.59 14.58 -0.25
CA ARG A 384 -6.62 13.61 0.11
C ARG A 384 -7.07 12.77 -1.08
N THR A 385 -7.22 11.47 -0.89
CA THR A 385 -7.81 10.58 -1.89
C THR A 385 -9.27 10.95 -2.19
N SER A 386 -10.03 11.38 -1.18
CA SER A 386 -11.42 11.81 -1.32
C SER A 386 -11.59 13.12 -2.10
N LEU A 387 -10.52 13.87 -2.30
CA LEU A 387 -10.47 15.11 -3.10
C LEU A 387 -9.68 14.89 -4.40
N ASN A 388 -9.58 13.67 -4.90
CA ASN A 388 -8.86 13.30 -6.12
C ASN A 388 -7.40 13.78 -6.14
N GLY A 389 -6.75 13.82 -4.96
CA GLY A 389 -5.36 14.26 -4.82
C GLY A 389 -5.18 15.73 -4.48
N HIS A 390 -6.22 16.54 -4.61
CA HIS A 390 -6.17 17.92 -4.14
C HIS A 390 -6.07 17.99 -2.61
N THR A 391 -5.55 19.12 -2.15
CA THR A 391 -5.51 19.44 -0.73
C THR A 391 -6.81 20.14 -0.29
N PRO A 392 -7.20 20.02 0.98
CA PRO A 392 -8.28 20.84 1.55
C PRO A 392 -8.05 22.33 1.35
N TYR A 393 -6.82 22.81 1.47
CA TYR A 393 -6.44 24.21 1.24
C TYR A 393 -6.77 24.66 -0.19
N GLU A 394 -6.35 23.91 -1.21
CA GLU A 394 -6.61 24.23 -2.62
C GLU A 394 -8.11 24.23 -2.92
N SER A 395 -8.83 23.23 -2.43
CA SER A 395 -10.26 23.10 -2.64
C SER A 395 -11.03 24.25 -1.99
N PHE A 396 -10.65 24.65 -0.77
CA PHE A 396 -11.27 25.76 -0.05
C PHE A 396 -10.96 27.11 -0.73
N ARG A 397 -9.69 27.34 -1.10
CA ARG A 397 -9.27 28.53 -1.84
C ARG A 397 -9.99 28.69 -3.16
N PHE A 398 -10.20 27.60 -3.87
CA PHE A 398 -10.91 27.63 -5.16
C PHE A 398 -12.35 28.10 -5.04
N LEU A 399 -13.05 27.69 -3.96
CA LEU A 399 -14.47 28.03 -3.77
C LEU A 399 -14.70 29.38 -3.08
N TYR A 400 -13.85 29.74 -2.10
CA TYR A 400 -14.11 30.88 -1.21
C TYR A 400 -13.03 31.97 -1.29
N GLY A 401 -12.00 31.76 -2.09
CA GLY A 401 -10.92 32.74 -2.28
C GLY A 401 -9.78 32.63 -1.27
N GLN A 402 -8.77 33.47 -1.49
CA GLN A 402 -7.58 33.52 -0.64
C GLN A 402 -7.81 34.36 0.64
N ASP A 403 -8.63 35.43 0.51
CA ASP A 403 -8.80 36.42 1.58
C ASP A 403 -9.29 35.80 2.90
N ILE A 404 -10.19 34.81 2.83
CA ILE A 404 -10.68 34.12 4.01
C ILE A 404 -9.62 33.23 4.68
N LEU A 405 -8.74 32.63 3.87
CA LEU A 405 -7.62 31.84 4.38
C LEU A 405 -6.58 32.74 5.08
N ASP A 406 -6.31 33.91 4.51
CA ASP A 406 -5.42 34.91 5.10
C ASP A 406 -6.03 35.47 6.40
N LEU A 407 -7.34 35.70 6.44
CA LEU A 407 -8.07 36.12 7.63
C LEU A 407 -7.96 35.10 8.76
N TRP A 408 -7.99 33.81 8.45
CA TRP A 408 -7.82 32.72 9.42
C TRP A 408 -6.37 32.28 9.61
N HIS A 409 -5.41 33.02 9.04
CA HIS A 409 -3.97 32.75 9.09
C HIS A 409 -3.57 31.35 8.63
N ILE A 410 -4.40 30.71 7.79
CA ILE A 410 -4.09 29.40 7.21
C ILE A 410 -3.28 29.56 5.94
N ARG A 411 -2.04 29.06 5.97
CA ARG A 411 -1.07 29.22 4.89
C ARG A 411 -0.92 27.94 4.06
N TYR A 412 -0.59 28.10 2.80
CA TYR A 412 -0.21 26.96 1.98
C TYR A 412 1.19 26.46 2.36
N ILE A 413 1.29 25.19 2.67
CA ILE A 413 2.58 24.51 2.90
C ILE A 413 2.90 23.68 1.67
N LYS A 414 4.11 23.82 1.12
CA LYS A 414 4.53 23.00 -0.03
C LYS A 414 4.44 21.51 0.31
N PRO A 415 4.08 20.65 -0.66
CA PRO A 415 3.82 19.24 -0.38
C PRO A 415 4.94 18.52 0.37
N ASN A 416 6.20 18.74 -0.01
CA ASN A 416 7.33 18.08 0.63
C ASN A 416 7.68 18.65 2.02
N ASP A 417 7.21 19.86 2.33
CA ASP A 417 7.43 20.51 3.62
C ASP A 417 6.34 20.17 4.65
N VAL A 418 5.31 19.42 4.25
CA VAL A 418 4.21 19.03 5.15
C VAL A 418 4.72 18.11 6.26
N ILE A 419 4.50 18.51 7.51
CA ILE A 419 4.90 17.77 8.71
C ILE A 419 3.64 17.39 9.50
N LEU A 420 3.45 16.09 9.73
CA LEU A 420 2.35 15.56 10.53
C LEU A 420 2.89 14.71 11.70
N LYS A 421 3.81 15.29 12.46
CA LYS A 421 4.48 14.67 13.62
C LYS A 421 4.65 15.69 14.75
N PRO A 422 4.77 15.24 16.01
CA PRO A 422 4.90 16.15 17.17
C PRO A 422 6.11 17.09 17.13
N PHE A 423 7.13 16.77 16.37
CA PHE A 423 8.30 17.64 16.29
C PHE A 423 8.01 18.99 15.59
N LEU A 424 6.92 19.12 14.83
CA LEU A 424 6.46 20.43 14.31
C LEU A 424 6.28 21.44 15.46
N VAL A 425 5.63 21.01 16.54
CA VAL A 425 5.41 21.84 17.74
C VAL A 425 6.75 22.22 18.40
N ASN A 426 7.68 21.25 18.47
CA ASN A 426 8.99 21.50 19.06
C ASN A 426 9.84 22.48 18.21
N GLN A 427 9.71 22.42 16.88
CA GLN A 427 10.37 23.38 15.98
C GLN A 427 9.82 24.79 16.17
N PHE A 428 8.50 24.93 16.29
CA PHE A 428 7.87 26.23 16.52
C PHE A 428 8.45 26.92 17.78
N PHE A 429 8.46 26.22 18.92
CA PHE A 429 8.99 26.76 20.15
C PHE A 429 10.50 27.03 20.15
N LYS A 430 11.29 26.28 19.39
CA LYS A 430 12.72 26.58 19.22
C LYS A 430 12.94 27.88 18.46
N ASN A 431 12.19 28.09 17.38
CA ASN A 431 12.31 29.30 16.58
C ASN A 431 11.86 30.56 17.38
N GLU A 432 10.83 30.44 18.22
CA GLU A 432 10.44 31.54 19.13
C GLU A 432 11.51 31.82 20.20
N GLY A 433 12.17 30.77 20.73
CA GLY A 433 13.25 30.90 21.71
C GLY A 433 14.50 31.60 21.14
N GLU A 434 14.88 31.24 19.90
CA GLU A 434 16.01 31.86 19.20
C GLU A 434 15.75 33.33 18.84
N CYS A 435 14.49 33.72 18.55
CA CYS A 435 14.13 35.13 18.33
C CYS A 435 14.18 35.99 19.59
N HIS A 436 14.14 35.40 20.79
CA HIS A 436 14.26 36.14 22.04
C HIS A 436 15.70 36.32 22.50
N ASP A 437 16.65 35.48 22.07
CA ASP A 437 18.05 35.57 22.44
C ASP A 437 18.85 36.56 21.56
N ASP A 438 18.33 36.95 20.37
CA ASP A 438 18.96 37.91 19.46
C ASP A 438 18.61 39.40 19.77
N VAL A 439 17.90 39.69 20.87
CA VAL A 439 17.48 41.05 21.30
C VAL A 439 18.10 41.45 22.65
N HIS A 440 19.23 40.86 23.01
CA HIS A 440 20.01 41.35 24.17
C HIS A 440 21.44 41.74 23.83
#